data_e1fe3636bc13c968e38abb37b5d81ea9
#
_entry.id   e1fe3636bc13c968e38abb37b5d81ea9
#
_cell.length_a   1.000
_cell.length_b   1.000
_cell.length_c   1.000
_cell.angle_alpha   90.00
_cell.angle_beta   90.00
_cell.angle_gamma   90.00
#
_symmetry.space_group_name_H-M   'P 1'
#
loop_
_entity.id
_entity.type
_entity.pdbx_description
1 polymer ?
#
loop_
_entity_poly.entity_id
_entity_poly.type
_entity_poly.pdbx_seq_one_letter_code
_entity_poly.pdbx_strand_id
1 'polypeptide(L)'
;VNLGKLVMGEEAPLPCTPNGILALLAEHGVELAGRHLVIVGRGLTIGRPLALLAALKREGANAAVTVVHTGVEDLGSFTRTADVIVAAAGAPGVITADMVRPGSAVVAAGVTMAGRKVVSDVADEVAEVAGWLSPRIGGVGPMTRAMLLVNTVEAAARSVGIAGPTSDG
;
A
#
# COMPACT_ATOMS: atom_id res chain seq x y z
N VAL A 1 10.03 -10.59 15.27
CA VAL A 1 8.88 -11.36 15.79
C VAL A 1 7.62 -11.03 15.00
N ASN A 2 7.16 -9.76 14.94
CA ASN A 2 5.89 -9.38 14.29
C ASN A 2 5.84 -9.73 12.79
N LEU A 3 6.92 -9.47 12.04
CA LEU A 3 6.95 -9.80 10.61
C LEU A 3 6.88 -11.34 10.38
N GLY A 4 7.50 -12.13 11.25
CA GLY A 4 7.39 -13.60 11.18
C GLY A 4 5.96 -14.06 11.41
N LYS A 5 5.26 -13.47 12.37
CA LYS A 5 3.84 -13.75 12.61
C LYS A 5 2.96 -13.35 11.41
N LEU A 6 3.23 -12.19 10.81
CA LEU A 6 2.53 -11.77 9.58
C LEU A 6 2.70 -12.80 8.46
N VAL A 7 3.91 -13.33 8.25
CA VAL A 7 4.17 -14.38 7.25
C VAL A 7 3.36 -15.63 7.54
N MET A 8 3.21 -15.99 8.82
CA MET A 8 2.46 -17.17 9.26
C MET A 8 0.94 -16.95 9.33
N GLY A 9 0.48 -15.73 9.09
CA GLY A 9 -0.94 -15.36 9.24
C GLY A 9 -1.40 -15.29 10.71
N GLU A 10 -0.44 -15.17 11.65
CA GLU A 10 -0.73 -15.06 13.08
C GLU A 10 -1.03 -13.61 13.47
N GLU A 11 -1.83 -13.45 14.53
CA GLU A 11 -2.14 -12.12 15.08
C GLU A 11 -0.90 -11.43 15.64
N ALA A 12 -0.64 -10.22 15.15
CA ALA A 12 0.46 -9.36 15.56
C ALA A 12 0.22 -7.90 15.15
N PRO A 13 0.91 -6.94 15.78
CA PRO A 13 0.93 -5.56 15.27
C PRO A 13 1.37 -5.53 13.82
N LEU A 14 0.54 -4.95 12.96
CA LEU A 14 0.79 -4.89 11.53
C LEU A 14 1.73 -3.72 11.17
N PRO A 15 2.53 -3.83 10.11
CA PRO A 15 3.33 -2.72 9.61
C PRO A 15 2.43 -1.52 9.27
N CYS A 16 2.70 -0.36 9.87
CA CYS A 16 1.78 0.79 9.84
C CYS A 16 1.48 1.30 8.43
N THR A 17 2.51 1.51 7.59
CA THR A 17 2.31 2.03 6.24
C THR A 17 1.55 1.04 5.34
N PRO A 18 1.90 -0.24 5.26
CA PRO A 18 1.12 -1.22 4.52
C PRO A 18 -0.34 -1.31 4.97
N ASN A 19 -0.58 -1.39 6.28
CA ASN A 19 -1.94 -1.45 6.82
C ASN A 19 -2.70 -0.15 6.54
N GLY A 20 -2.04 1.01 6.63
CA GLY A 20 -2.60 2.31 6.27
C GLY A 20 -2.94 2.42 4.77
N ILE A 21 -2.18 1.79 3.89
CA ILE A 21 -2.50 1.72 2.45
C ILE A 21 -3.78 0.90 2.23
N LEU A 22 -3.92 -0.26 2.88
CA LEU A 22 -5.13 -1.07 2.77
C LEU A 22 -6.35 -0.32 3.30
N ALA A 23 -6.25 0.33 4.45
CA ALA A 23 -7.33 1.15 5.01
C ALA A 23 -7.70 2.34 4.10
N LEU A 24 -6.70 3.00 3.49
CA LEU A 24 -6.93 4.09 2.54
C LEU A 24 -7.69 3.63 1.30
N LEU A 25 -7.34 2.48 0.75
CA LEU A 25 -8.03 1.89 -0.39
C LEU A 25 -9.49 1.54 -0.04
N ALA A 26 -9.70 0.88 1.10
CA ALA A 26 -11.04 0.51 1.58
C ALA A 26 -11.94 1.73 1.81
N GLU A 27 -11.43 2.80 2.44
CA GLU A 27 -12.16 4.05 2.67
C GLU A 27 -12.64 4.71 1.37
N HIS A 28 -11.90 4.52 0.28
CA HIS A 28 -12.26 5.06 -1.03
C HIS A 28 -12.99 4.05 -1.92
N GLY A 29 -13.47 2.94 -1.36
CA GLY A 29 -14.23 1.93 -2.09
C GLY A 29 -13.41 1.12 -3.10
N VAL A 30 -12.09 1.10 -2.96
CA VAL A 30 -11.19 0.29 -3.80
C VAL A 30 -11.04 -1.10 -3.19
N GLU A 31 -11.85 -2.02 -3.66
CA GLU A 31 -11.79 -3.43 -3.24
C GLU A 31 -10.58 -4.14 -3.83
N LEU A 32 -9.93 -4.97 -3.02
CA LEU A 32 -8.76 -5.76 -3.41
C LEU A 32 -9.07 -7.24 -3.68
N ALA A 33 -10.18 -7.74 -3.14
CA ALA A 33 -10.52 -9.16 -3.27
C ALA A 33 -10.67 -9.57 -4.74
N GLY A 34 -9.87 -10.54 -5.17
CA GLY A 34 -9.84 -11.02 -6.55
C GLY A 34 -9.26 -10.05 -7.57
N ARG A 35 -8.72 -8.89 -7.16
CA ARG A 35 -8.10 -7.90 -8.04
C ARG A 35 -6.60 -8.13 -8.19
N HIS A 36 -6.07 -7.71 -9.33
CA HIS A 36 -4.63 -7.70 -9.58
C HIS A 36 -4.00 -6.45 -8.99
N LEU A 37 -3.25 -6.62 -7.90
CA LEU A 37 -2.47 -5.58 -7.25
C LEU A 37 -1.01 -5.68 -7.70
N VAL A 38 -0.47 -4.62 -8.32
CA VAL A 38 0.94 -4.50 -8.65
C VAL A 38 1.61 -3.54 -7.68
N ILE A 39 2.60 -4.02 -6.95
CA ILE A 39 3.42 -3.25 -6.03
C ILE A 39 4.76 -2.96 -6.71
N VAL A 40 5.02 -1.69 -6.97
CA VAL A 40 6.29 -1.22 -7.57
C VAL A 40 7.23 -0.78 -6.45
N GLY A 41 8.12 -1.68 -6.09
CA GLY A 41 9.05 -1.54 -4.98
C GLY A 41 9.05 -2.77 -4.08
N ARG A 42 10.24 -3.18 -3.63
CA ARG A 42 10.45 -4.37 -2.77
C ARG A 42 11.14 -4.02 -1.44
N GLY A 43 10.94 -2.79 -0.97
CA GLY A 43 11.50 -2.30 0.28
C GLY A 43 10.90 -2.98 1.50
N LEU A 44 11.66 -2.98 2.61
CA LEU A 44 11.25 -3.59 3.88
C LEU A 44 10.09 -2.85 4.54
N THR A 45 9.95 -1.56 4.27
CA THR A 45 8.96 -0.69 4.91
C THR A 45 7.57 -0.81 4.29
N ILE A 46 7.50 -0.95 2.95
CA ILE A 46 6.22 -0.96 2.22
C ILE A 46 6.10 -2.23 1.36
N GLY A 47 6.93 -2.40 0.34
CA GLY A 47 6.70 -3.37 -0.72
C GLY A 47 6.51 -4.80 -0.23
N ARG A 48 7.48 -5.33 0.51
CA ARG A 48 7.42 -6.70 1.03
C ARG A 48 6.27 -6.93 2.02
N PRO A 49 6.12 -6.11 3.09
CA PRO A 49 5.03 -6.33 4.03
C PRO A 49 3.65 -6.06 3.43
N LEU A 50 3.51 -5.13 2.49
CA LEU A 50 2.25 -4.91 1.79
C LEU A 50 1.86 -6.13 0.94
N ALA A 51 2.82 -6.74 0.26
CA ALA A 51 2.55 -7.95 -0.52
C ALA A 51 2.01 -9.09 0.35
N LEU A 52 2.61 -9.28 1.53
CA LEU A 52 2.14 -10.29 2.49
C LEU A 52 0.73 -9.97 2.98
N LEU A 53 0.47 -8.71 3.38
CA LEU A 53 -0.83 -8.30 3.90
C LEU A 53 -1.95 -8.40 2.86
N ALA A 54 -1.70 -7.90 1.65
CA ALA A 54 -2.69 -7.86 0.58
C ALA A 54 -3.05 -9.26 0.04
N ALA A 55 -2.14 -10.24 0.17
CA ALA A 55 -2.39 -11.62 -0.25
C ALA A 55 -3.16 -12.45 0.79
N LEU A 56 -3.31 -11.97 2.02
CA LEU A 56 -4.05 -12.70 3.07
C LEU A 56 -5.52 -12.84 2.69
N LYS A 57 -6.09 -14.03 2.97
CA LYS A 57 -7.52 -14.29 2.80
C LYS A 57 -8.29 -13.65 3.98
N ARG A 58 -8.51 -12.35 3.90
CA ARG A 58 -9.26 -11.56 4.88
C ARG A 58 -9.95 -10.39 4.21
N GLU A 59 -10.89 -9.75 4.90
CA GLU A 59 -11.51 -8.50 4.47
C GLU A 59 -10.48 -7.39 4.23
N GLY A 60 -10.71 -6.54 3.23
CA GLY A 60 -9.78 -5.49 2.81
C GLY A 60 -8.47 -5.97 2.18
N ALA A 61 -8.34 -7.27 1.89
CA ALA A 61 -7.17 -7.91 1.26
C ALA A 61 -7.61 -8.94 0.21
N ASN A 62 -6.94 -10.10 0.12
CA ASN A 62 -7.27 -11.20 -0.79
C ASN A 62 -7.06 -10.87 -2.28
N ALA A 63 -6.01 -10.09 -2.56
CA ALA A 63 -5.60 -9.71 -3.91
C ALA A 63 -4.69 -10.77 -4.56
N ALA A 64 -4.68 -10.81 -5.90
CA ALA A 64 -3.59 -11.41 -6.67
C ALA A 64 -2.43 -10.40 -6.73
N VAL A 65 -1.32 -10.67 -6.04
CA VAL A 65 -0.25 -9.70 -5.83
C VAL A 65 0.95 -9.98 -6.72
N THR A 66 1.38 -8.97 -7.46
CA THR A 66 2.65 -8.95 -8.18
C THR A 66 3.58 -7.91 -7.58
N VAL A 67 4.80 -8.28 -7.23
CA VAL A 67 5.83 -7.35 -6.77
C VAL A 67 6.87 -7.17 -7.85
N VAL A 68 7.05 -5.94 -8.29
CA VAL A 68 8.06 -5.55 -9.28
C VAL A 68 8.96 -4.43 -8.75
N HIS A 69 10.02 -4.11 -9.45
CA HIS A 69 10.96 -3.07 -9.06
C HIS A 69 11.62 -2.43 -10.28
N THR A 70 12.29 -1.32 -10.10
CA THR A 70 12.95 -0.55 -11.19
C THR A 70 14.03 -1.30 -11.96
N GLY A 71 14.42 -2.48 -11.53
CA GLY A 71 15.38 -3.34 -12.24
C GLY A 71 14.74 -4.35 -13.20
N VAL A 72 13.41 -4.34 -13.40
CA VAL A 72 12.77 -5.14 -14.45
C VAL A 72 12.92 -4.43 -15.79
N GLU A 73 12.98 -5.19 -16.89
CA GLU A 73 13.22 -4.67 -18.23
C GLU A 73 12.06 -3.77 -18.72
N ASP A 74 10.82 -4.23 -18.58
CA ASP A 74 9.61 -3.46 -18.91
C ASP A 74 8.65 -3.43 -17.70
N LEU A 75 8.71 -2.34 -16.93
CA LEU A 75 7.84 -2.13 -15.80
C LEU A 75 6.37 -1.98 -16.22
N GLY A 76 6.14 -1.33 -17.35
CA GLY A 76 4.81 -1.10 -17.90
C GLY A 76 4.08 -2.40 -18.28
N SER A 77 4.78 -3.46 -18.64
CA SER A 77 4.15 -4.76 -18.94
C SER A 77 3.39 -5.33 -17.76
N PHE A 78 3.82 -5.04 -16.54
CA PHE A 78 3.14 -5.45 -15.30
C PHE A 78 2.04 -4.46 -14.89
N THR A 79 2.33 -3.16 -14.93
CA THR A 79 1.43 -2.14 -14.38
C THR A 79 0.21 -1.89 -15.27
N ARG A 80 0.34 -2.03 -16.60
CA ARG A 80 -0.80 -1.92 -17.54
C ARG A 80 -1.88 -2.99 -17.35
N THR A 81 -1.58 -4.09 -16.68
CA THR A 81 -2.55 -5.16 -16.39
C THR A 81 -3.17 -5.05 -14.99
N ALA A 82 -2.71 -4.09 -14.19
CA ALA A 82 -3.13 -3.95 -12.80
C ALA A 82 -4.52 -3.30 -12.66
N ASP A 83 -5.30 -3.79 -11.72
CA ASP A 83 -6.50 -3.11 -11.20
C ASP A 83 -6.10 -2.02 -10.19
N VAL A 84 -5.05 -2.31 -9.41
CA VAL A 84 -4.50 -1.41 -8.40
C VAL A 84 -2.98 -1.38 -8.50
N ILE A 85 -2.40 -0.19 -8.49
CA ILE A 85 -0.94 0.01 -8.48
C ILE A 85 -0.55 0.71 -7.18
N VAL A 86 0.46 0.19 -6.49
CA VAL A 86 1.09 0.89 -5.36
C VAL A 86 2.54 1.21 -5.71
N ALA A 87 2.82 2.48 -5.96
CA ALA A 87 4.17 2.97 -6.25
C ALA A 87 4.93 3.23 -4.95
N ALA A 88 5.95 2.44 -4.68
CA ALA A 88 6.78 2.47 -3.46
C ALA A 88 8.27 2.15 -3.78
N ALA A 89 8.77 2.67 -4.91
CA ALA A 89 10.12 2.44 -5.40
C ALA A 89 11.13 3.46 -4.87
N GLY A 90 10.68 4.63 -4.39
CA GLY A 90 11.56 5.75 -4.04
C GLY A 90 12.25 6.35 -5.26
N ALA A 91 11.64 6.25 -6.42
CA ALA A 91 12.15 6.74 -7.69
C ALA A 91 11.13 7.71 -8.32
N PRO A 92 11.40 9.03 -8.29
CA PRO A 92 10.47 10.04 -8.76
C PRO A 92 9.98 9.79 -10.19
N GLY A 93 8.63 9.85 -10.39
CA GLY A 93 8.00 9.73 -11.70
C GLY A 93 8.16 8.37 -12.37
N VAL A 94 8.50 7.31 -11.63
CA VAL A 94 8.71 5.97 -12.19
C VAL A 94 7.44 5.37 -12.79
N ILE A 95 6.26 5.81 -12.35
CA ILE A 95 4.97 5.44 -12.92
C ILE A 95 4.45 6.61 -13.76
N THR A 96 4.34 6.39 -15.05
CA THR A 96 3.83 7.35 -16.06
C THR A 96 2.44 6.95 -16.56
N ALA A 97 1.73 7.85 -17.23
CA ALA A 97 0.35 7.62 -17.66
C ALA A 97 0.20 6.41 -18.61
N ASP A 98 1.16 6.18 -19.50
CA ASP A 98 1.18 5.06 -20.44
C ASP A 98 1.39 3.69 -19.76
N MET A 99 1.82 3.70 -18.51
CA MET A 99 1.98 2.49 -17.67
C MET A 99 0.72 2.16 -16.85
N VAL A 100 -0.30 3.00 -16.88
CA VAL A 100 -1.50 2.86 -16.05
C VAL A 100 -2.69 2.46 -16.92
N ARG A 101 -3.38 1.39 -16.54
CA ARG A 101 -4.63 1.02 -17.20
C ARG A 101 -5.71 2.06 -16.88
N PRO A 102 -6.44 2.58 -17.88
CA PRO A 102 -7.54 3.50 -17.63
C PRO A 102 -8.54 2.98 -16.59
N GLY A 103 -8.86 3.81 -15.61
CA GLY A 103 -9.80 3.47 -14.55
C GLY A 103 -9.22 2.66 -13.38
N SER A 104 -7.95 2.25 -13.42
CA SER A 104 -7.30 1.59 -12.27
C SER A 104 -7.05 2.56 -11.11
N ALA A 105 -6.91 2.03 -9.91
CA ALA A 105 -6.54 2.81 -8.74
C ALA A 105 -5.01 2.88 -8.59
N VAL A 106 -4.48 4.06 -8.24
CA VAL A 106 -3.04 4.26 -8.05
C VAL A 106 -2.75 4.88 -6.69
N VAL A 107 -1.91 4.23 -5.90
CA VAL A 107 -1.42 4.73 -4.61
C VAL A 107 0.01 5.24 -4.76
N ALA A 108 0.20 6.53 -4.55
CA ALA A 108 1.51 7.18 -4.50
C ALA A 108 2.12 7.05 -3.09
N ALA A 109 2.71 5.90 -2.78
CA ALA A 109 3.28 5.62 -1.46
C ALA A 109 4.77 6.01 -1.37
N GLY A 110 5.50 5.98 -2.48
CA GLY A 110 6.88 6.44 -2.57
C GLY A 110 6.95 7.95 -2.75
N VAL A 111 7.69 8.60 -1.85
CA VAL A 111 7.99 10.03 -1.93
C VAL A 111 9.47 10.26 -1.67
N THR A 112 10.05 11.18 -2.42
CA THR A 112 11.47 11.56 -2.31
C THR A 112 11.56 13.07 -2.12
N MET A 113 12.49 13.50 -1.28
CA MET A 113 12.79 14.94 -1.12
C MET A 113 13.78 15.38 -2.20
N ALA A 114 13.36 16.22 -3.12
CA ALA A 114 14.21 16.92 -4.06
C ALA A 114 14.39 18.37 -3.59
N GLY A 115 15.42 18.59 -2.79
CA GLY A 115 15.61 19.85 -2.07
C GLY A 115 14.50 20.08 -1.04
N ARG A 116 13.69 21.14 -1.24
CA ARG A 116 12.52 21.46 -0.40
C ARG A 116 11.18 20.90 -0.96
N LYS A 117 11.22 20.23 -2.11
CA LYS A 117 10.03 19.72 -2.78
C LYS A 117 9.86 18.23 -2.50
N VAL A 118 8.63 17.84 -2.16
CA VAL A 118 8.24 16.43 -2.12
C VAL A 118 7.91 15.99 -3.55
N VAL A 119 8.61 14.99 -4.05
CA VAL A 119 8.38 14.41 -5.39
C VAL A 119 7.86 13.00 -5.21
N SER A 120 6.84 12.66 -5.96
CA SER A 120 6.19 11.34 -5.93
C SER A 120 6.83 10.37 -6.92
N ASP A 121 6.73 9.08 -6.62
CA ASP A 121 7.03 8.00 -7.57
C ASP A 121 6.03 7.97 -8.75
N VAL A 122 4.88 8.64 -8.62
CA VAL A 122 3.85 8.73 -9.65
C VAL A 122 3.90 10.10 -10.31
N ALA A 123 3.98 10.12 -11.65
CA ALA A 123 3.98 11.33 -12.45
C ALA A 123 2.60 12.02 -12.44
N ASP A 124 2.56 13.33 -12.68
CA ASP A 124 1.34 14.14 -12.53
C ASP A 124 0.25 13.76 -13.52
N GLU A 125 0.63 13.41 -14.76
CA GLU A 125 -0.26 13.00 -15.82
C GLU A 125 -1.03 11.71 -15.55
N VAL A 126 -0.62 10.91 -14.58
CA VAL A 126 -1.36 9.71 -14.16
C VAL A 126 -2.76 10.05 -13.66
N ALA A 127 -2.95 11.26 -13.12
CA ALA A 127 -4.27 11.73 -12.67
C ALA A 127 -5.32 11.81 -13.79
N GLU A 128 -4.89 11.90 -15.05
CA GLU A 128 -5.78 11.99 -16.21
C GLU A 128 -6.29 10.60 -16.66
N VAL A 129 -5.60 9.52 -16.24
CA VAL A 129 -5.86 8.13 -16.69
C VAL A 129 -6.42 7.27 -15.57
N ALA A 130 -5.92 7.45 -14.35
CA ALA A 130 -6.35 6.67 -13.19
C ALA A 130 -7.81 6.95 -12.83
N GLY A 131 -8.54 5.91 -12.46
CA GLY A 131 -9.89 6.07 -11.90
C GLY A 131 -9.87 6.68 -10.50
N TRP A 132 -8.79 6.42 -9.76
CA TRP A 132 -8.51 7.03 -8.47
C TRP A 132 -6.99 7.13 -8.25
N LEU A 133 -6.54 8.26 -7.75
CA LEU A 133 -5.14 8.50 -7.40
C LEU A 133 -5.06 9.04 -5.97
N SER A 134 -4.27 8.39 -5.13
CA SER A 134 -4.07 8.87 -3.76
C SER A 134 -3.37 10.22 -3.75
N PRO A 135 -3.77 11.17 -2.86
CA PRO A 135 -3.08 12.43 -2.71
C PRO A 135 -1.61 12.23 -2.31
N ARG A 136 -0.70 13.00 -2.91
CA ARG A 136 0.72 13.04 -2.52
C ARG A 136 0.92 13.50 -1.07
N ILE A 137 0.16 14.52 -0.69
CA ILE A 137 0.11 15.10 0.65
C ILE A 137 -1.27 14.83 1.21
N GLY A 138 -1.34 14.31 2.44
CA GLY A 138 -2.62 13.93 3.04
C GLY A 138 -3.09 12.50 2.71
N GLY A 139 -2.37 11.74 1.88
CA GLY A 139 -2.66 10.34 1.55
C GLY A 139 -2.04 9.35 2.53
N VAL A 140 -1.05 8.58 2.07
CA VAL A 140 -0.43 7.48 2.84
C VAL A 140 0.23 7.92 4.14
N GLY A 141 0.84 9.12 4.18
CA GLY A 141 1.57 9.61 5.36
C GLY A 141 0.71 9.72 6.62
N PRO A 142 -0.43 10.43 6.61
CA PRO A 142 -1.37 10.47 7.74
C PRO A 142 -1.88 9.09 8.16
N MET A 143 -2.17 8.21 7.20
CA MET A 143 -2.63 6.84 7.48
C MET A 143 -1.57 6.03 8.23
N THR A 144 -0.29 6.18 7.88
CA THR A 144 0.82 5.54 8.61
C THR A 144 0.81 5.94 10.09
N ARG A 145 0.59 7.23 10.38
CA ARG A 145 0.53 7.73 11.76
C ARG A 145 -0.71 7.25 12.50
N ALA A 146 -1.86 7.19 11.83
CA ALA A 146 -3.08 6.64 12.38
C ALA A 146 -2.89 5.16 12.79
N MET A 147 -2.30 4.35 11.90
CA MET A 147 -2.01 2.95 12.21
C MET A 147 -0.99 2.76 13.34
N LEU A 148 -0.05 3.69 13.51
CA LEU A 148 0.85 3.66 14.65
C LEU A 148 0.08 3.87 15.97
N LEU A 149 -0.86 4.81 16.00
CA LEU A 149 -1.72 5.02 17.16
C LEU A 149 -2.59 3.79 17.47
N VAL A 150 -3.20 3.20 16.43
CA VAL A 150 -3.97 1.95 16.57
C VAL A 150 -3.12 0.86 17.20
N ASN A 151 -1.95 0.56 16.63
CA ASN A 151 -1.04 -0.45 17.15
C ASN A 151 -0.62 -0.16 18.61
N THR A 152 -0.46 1.12 18.98
CA THR A 152 -0.07 1.52 20.34
C THR A 152 -1.21 1.27 21.32
N VAL A 153 -2.44 1.65 20.98
CA VAL A 153 -3.62 1.44 21.81
C VAL A 153 -3.89 -0.05 21.99
N GLU A 154 -3.82 -0.84 20.93
CA GLU A 154 -3.99 -2.29 20.98
C GLU A 154 -2.91 -2.98 21.83
N ALA A 155 -1.65 -2.53 21.71
CA ALA A 155 -0.57 -3.06 22.55
C ALA A 155 -0.79 -2.73 24.05
N ALA A 156 -1.25 -1.52 24.35
CA ALA A 156 -1.60 -1.11 25.70
C ALA A 156 -2.78 -1.93 26.25
N ALA A 157 -3.85 -2.09 25.49
CA ALA A 157 -5.01 -2.90 25.86
C ALA A 157 -4.61 -4.34 26.21
N ARG A 158 -3.81 -4.97 25.32
CA ARG A 158 -3.29 -6.32 25.58
C ARG A 158 -2.43 -6.42 26.86
N SER A 159 -1.65 -5.39 27.15
CA SER A 159 -0.78 -5.40 28.35
C SER A 159 -1.54 -5.39 29.68
N VAL A 160 -2.78 -4.90 29.68
CA VAL A 160 -3.65 -4.85 30.86
C VAL A 160 -4.81 -5.86 30.80
N GLY A 161 -4.76 -6.82 29.87
CA GLY A 161 -5.76 -7.88 29.73
C GLY A 161 -7.12 -7.44 29.19
N ILE A 162 -7.20 -6.24 28.59
CA ILE A 162 -8.38 -5.77 27.89
C ILE A 162 -8.31 -6.30 26.45
N ALA A 163 -9.37 -6.99 25.99
CA ALA A 163 -9.50 -7.34 24.59
C ALA A 163 -9.48 -6.03 23.77
N GLY A 164 -8.57 -5.93 22.81
CA GLY A 164 -8.56 -4.81 21.88
C GLY A 164 -9.88 -4.75 21.10
N PRO A 165 -10.19 -3.63 20.44
CA PRO A 165 -11.32 -3.59 19.53
C PRO A 165 -11.15 -4.73 18.53
N THR A 166 -12.03 -5.73 18.62
CA THR A 166 -12.07 -6.83 17.67
C THR A 166 -12.34 -6.25 16.30
N SER A 167 -11.47 -6.52 15.35
CA SER A 167 -11.74 -6.32 13.93
C SER A 167 -12.72 -7.43 13.46
N ASP A 168 -13.85 -7.55 14.16
CA ASP A 168 -14.96 -8.38 13.76
C ASP A 168 -15.90 -7.53 12.91
N GLY A 169 -15.86 -7.78 11.59
CA GLY A 169 -16.71 -7.18 10.59
C GLY A 169 -16.25 -7.60 9.23
#